data_acfa7af69ee461f5eeef01d5354b1686
#
_entry.id   acfa7af69ee461f5eeef01d5354b1686
#
_cell.length_a   1.000
_cell.length_b   1.000
_cell.length_c   1.000
_cell.angle_alpha   90.00
_cell.angle_beta   90.00
_cell.angle_gamma   90.00
#
_symmetry.space_group_name_H-M   'P 1'
#
loop_
_entity.id
_entity.type
_entity.pdbx_description
1 polymer ?
#
loop_
_entity_poly.entity_id
_entity_poly.type
_entity_poly.pdbx_seq_one_letter_code
_entity_poly.pdbx_strand_id
1 'polypeptide(L)'
;MKKIDIHLHAALDPVPGTEKFKISTGEEMLAHLEELQIEKAIVMSSGETEGAMASVSGNQKCRELARRFPEKYVWMCNLDENCEETIEERLREYQRQGTVGIGEFMI
;
A
#
# COMPACT_ATOMS: atom_id res chain seq x y z
N MET A 1 -16.24 -13.37 13.26
CA MET A 1 -14.85 -13.08 13.69
C MET A 1 -14.27 -11.98 12.82
N LYS A 2 -13.78 -10.93 13.42
CA LYS A 2 -13.12 -9.86 12.68
C LYS A 2 -11.70 -10.28 12.29
N LYS A 3 -11.30 -9.96 11.07
CA LYS A 3 -10.01 -10.35 10.50
C LYS A 3 -9.19 -9.11 10.17
N ILE A 4 -7.89 -9.29 10.09
CA ILE A 4 -6.96 -8.25 9.62
C ILE A 4 -6.21 -8.83 8.42
N ASP A 5 -6.24 -8.12 7.30
CA ASP A 5 -5.43 -8.46 6.14
C ASP A 5 -4.07 -7.74 6.26
N ILE A 6 -3.00 -8.50 6.35
CA ILE A 6 -1.66 -7.94 6.55
C ILE A 6 -0.88 -7.72 5.24
N HIS A 7 -1.47 -8.03 4.09
CA HIS A 7 -0.79 -7.92 2.81
C HIS A 7 -1.79 -7.61 1.69
N LEU A 8 -1.98 -6.35 1.41
CA LEU A 8 -2.92 -5.91 0.39
C LEU A 8 -2.25 -4.92 -0.57
N HIS A 9 -2.49 -5.11 -1.85
CA HIS A 9 -2.13 -4.15 -2.88
C HIS A 9 -3.40 -3.55 -3.47
N ALA A 10 -3.46 -2.24 -3.51
CA ALA A 10 -4.61 -1.53 -4.07
C ALA A 10 -4.16 -0.24 -4.75
N ALA A 11 -4.81 0.12 -5.84
CA ALA A 11 -4.56 1.39 -6.51
C ALA A 11 -5.31 2.52 -5.83
N LEU A 12 -4.77 3.73 -5.90
CA LEU A 12 -5.48 4.93 -5.48
C LEU A 12 -6.49 5.34 -6.54
N ASP A 13 -6.05 5.39 -7.80
CA ASP A 13 -6.87 5.76 -8.95
C ASP A 13 -7.05 4.56 -9.87
N PRO A 14 -8.13 4.52 -10.69
CA PRO A 14 -8.33 3.43 -11.63
C PRO A 14 -7.12 3.24 -12.55
N VAL A 15 -6.68 1.99 -12.68
CA VAL A 15 -5.57 1.61 -13.55
C VAL A 15 -6.13 0.89 -14.76
N PRO A 16 -5.67 1.22 -16.00
CA PRO A 16 -6.08 0.47 -17.18
C PRO A 16 -5.70 -1.01 -17.00
N GLY A 17 -6.72 -1.87 -16.94
CA GLY A 17 -6.53 -3.30 -16.81
C GLY A 17 -6.39 -3.97 -18.17
N THR A 18 -5.73 -5.12 -18.19
CA THR A 18 -5.79 -6.05 -19.31
C THR A 18 -6.84 -7.10 -18.99
N GLU A 19 -7.29 -7.87 -20.00
CA GLU A 19 -8.25 -8.97 -19.79
C GLU A 19 -7.79 -9.99 -18.75
N LYS A 20 -6.46 -10.06 -18.49
CA LYS A 20 -5.85 -11.01 -17.56
C LYS A 20 -5.50 -10.42 -16.22
N PHE A 21 -5.54 -9.10 -16.07
CA PHE A 21 -5.08 -8.44 -14.84
C PHE A 21 -5.93 -7.22 -14.56
N LYS A 22 -6.72 -7.31 -13.53
CA LYS A 22 -7.47 -6.16 -13.01
C LYS A 22 -6.95 -5.82 -11.63
N ILE A 23 -6.53 -4.57 -11.46
CA ILE A 23 -6.13 -4.05 -10.16
C ILE A 23 -7.24 -3.15 -9.66
N SER A 24 -7.82 -3.50 -8.53
CA SER A 24 -8.89 -2.72 -7.92
C SER A 24 -8.33 -1.52 -7.16
N THR A 25 -9.10 -0.43 -7.14
CA THR A 25 -8.79 0.69 -6.25
C THR A 25 -9.12 0.33 -4.81
N GLY A 26 -8.48 1.03 -3.87
CA GLY A 26 -8.81 0.85 -2.46
C GLY A 26 -10.28 1.14 -2.15
N GLU A 27 -10.88 2.09 -2.84
CA GLU A 27 -12.31 2.41 -2.70
C GLU A 27 -13.20 1.27 -3.19
N GLU A 28 -12.90 0.70 -4.36
CA GLU A 28 -13.66 -0.43 -4.90
C GLU A 28 -13.58 -1.67 -3.98
N MET A 29 -12.48 -1.83 -3.26
CA MET A 29 -12.27 -2.99 -2.39
C MET A 29 -13.05 -2.91 -1.08
N LEU A 30 -13.52 -1.74 -0.67
CA LEU A 30 -14.17 -1.56 0.64
C LEU A 30 -15.35 -2.51 0.84
N ALA A 31 -16.22 -2.66 -0.17
CA ALA A 31 -17.38 -3.53 -0.09
C ALA A 31 -16.97 -5.00 0.09
N HIS A 32 -15.95 -5.44 -0.63
CA HIS A 32 -15.44 -6.81 -0.52
C HIS A 32 -14.82 -7.09 0.84
N LEU A 33 -14.08 -6.12 1.39
CA LEU A 33 -13.50 -6.24 2.71
C LEU A 33 -14.57 -6.37 3.79
N GLU A 34 -15.68 -5.63 3.66
CA GLU A 34 -16.82 -5.76 4.56
C GLU A 34 -17.49 -7.14 4.45
N GLU A 35 -17.71 -7.64 3.24
CA GLU A 35 -18.27 -8.99 3.04
C GLU A 35 -17.41 -10.07 3.67
N LEU A 36 -16.09 -9.92 3.59
CA LEU A 36 -15.13 -10.88 4.15
C LEU A 36 -14.90 -10.68 5.64
N GLN A 37 -15.54 -9.70 6.28
CA GLN A 37 -15.36 -9.34 7.68
C GLN A 37 -13.92 -8.93 8.02
N ILE A 38 -13.25 -8.28 7.08
CA ILE A 38 -11.91 -7.73 7.29
C ILE A 38 -12.05 -6.35 7.92
N GLU A 39 -11.62 -6.24 9.16
CA GLU A 39 -11.71 -5.00 9.94
C GLU A 39 -10.68 -3.97 9.52
N LYS A 40 -9.46 -4.42 9.31
CA LYS A 40 -8.33 -3.59 8.89
C LYS A 40 -7.54 -4.28 7.80
N ALA A 41 -6.98 -3.49 6.91
CA ALA A 41 -6.07 -3.99 5.89
C ALA A 41 -4.83 -3.10 5.83
N ILE A 42 -3.68 -3.74 5.66
CA ILE A 42 -2.41 -3.04 5.48
C ILE A 42 -2.16 -2.94 3.97
N VAL A 43 -2.21 -1.73 3.44
CA VAL A 43 -1.85 -1.50 2.04
C VAL A 43 -0.36 -1.25 1.92
N MET A 44 0.25 -1.90 0.96
CA MET A 44 1.67 -1.76 0.70
C MET A 44 1.93 -1.68 -0.80
N SER A 45 3.02 -1.04 -1.17
CA SER A 45 3.48 -0.98 -2.55
C SER A 45 4.65 -1.93 -2.76
N SER A 46 4.89 -2.27 -4.02
CA SER A 46 6.06 -3.03 -4.41
C SER A 46 7.29 -2.16 -4.69
N GLY A 47 7.15 -0.85 -4.58
CA GLY A 47 8.23 0.11 -4.78
C GLY A 47 8.01 1.40 -4.00
N GLU A 48 9.07 2.15 -3.77
CA GLU A 48 9.01 3.43 -3.06
C GLU A 48 8.26 4.49 -3.87
N THR A 49 8.53 4.53 -5.17
CA THR A 49 7.93 5.48 -6.10
C THR A 49 7.09 4.76 -7.15
N GLU A 50 6.23 5.53 -7.83
CA GLU A 50 5.47 5.01 -8.95
C GLU A 50 6.36 4.74 -10.15
N GLY A 51 5.96 3.79 -10.99
CA GLY A 51 6.68 3.44 -12.21
C GLY A 51 7.77 2.40 -12.03
N ALA A 52 8.08 1.98 -10.82
CA ALA A 52 8.87 0.78 -10.62
C ALA A 52 8.09 -0.44 -11.10
N MET A 53 8.79 -1.48 -11.48
CA MET A 53 8.20 -2.70 -12.01
C MET A 53 7.10 -3.24 -11.07
N ALA A 54 5.89 -3.38 -11.62
CA ALA A 54 4.71 -3.84 -10.90
C ALA A 54 4.21 -2.90 -9.78
N SER A 55 4.68 -1.67 -9.73
CA SER A 55 4.20 -0.69 -8.76
C SER A 55 2.84 -0.15 -9.16
N VAL A 56 1.80 -0.68 -8.57
CA VAL A 56 0.44 -0.17 -8.70
C VAL A 56 0.30 1.13 -7.94
N SER A 57 1.01 1.24 -6.82
CA SER A 57 1.00 2.42 -5.95
C SER A 57 2.34 2.55 -5.25
N GLY A 58 2.92 3.73 -5.29
CA GLY A 58 4.07 4.07 -4.45
C GLY A 58 3.65 4.41 -3.02
N ASN A 59 4.62 4.75 -2.19
CA ASN A 59 4.37 5.05 -0.78
C ASN A 59 3.34 6.15 -0.56
N GLN A 60 3.39 7.22 -1.35
CA GLN A 60 2.48 8.35 -1.16
C GLN A 60 1.03 8.01 -1.50
N LYS A 61 0.81 7.14 -2.47
CA LYS A 61 -0.54 6.67 -2.79
C LYS A 61 -1.09 5.73 -1.72
N CYS A 62 -0.26 4.86 -1.17
CA CYS A 62 -0.66 4.01 -0.04
C CYS A 62 -1.01 4.86 1.19
N ARG A 63 -0.19 5.86 1.47
CA ARG A 63 -0.46 6.84 2.53
C ARG A 63 -1.79 7.56 2.31
N GLU A 64 -2.05 8.00 1.07
CA GLU A 64 -3.30 8.69 0.73
C GLU A 64 -4.53 7.79 0.90
N LEU A 65 -4.43 6.50 0.56
CA LEU A 65 -5.51 5.54 0.82
C LEU A 65 -5.81 5.44 2.32
N ALA A 66 -4.77 5.35 3.15
CA ALA A 66 -4.93 5.32 4.60
C ALA A 66 -5.51 6.62 5.13
N ARG A 67 -5.18 7.76 4.52
CA ARG A 67 -5.73 9.06 4.89
C ARG A 67 -7.22 9.17 4.54
N ARG A 68 -7.61 8.69 3.36
CA ARG A 68 -9.01 8.72 2.90
C ARG A 68 -9.91 7.76 3.67
N PHE A 69 -9.37 6.59 4.01
CA PHE A 69 -10.12 5.52 4.67
C PHE A 69 -9.42 5.05 5.94
N PRO A 70 -9.26 5.95 6.94
CA PRO A 70 -8.45 5.64 8.13
C PRO A 70 -9.02 4.55 9.02
N GLU A 71 -10.32 4.29 8.90
CA GLU A 71 -10.96 3.21 9.65
C GLU A 71 -10.68 1.83 9.05
N LYS A 72 -10.29 1.78 7.78
CA LYS A 72 -10.06 0.52 7.07
C LYS A 72 -8.58 0.28 6.76
N TYR A 73 -7.88 1.29 6.26
CA TYR A 73 -6.50 1.12 5.79
C TYR A 73 -5.45 1.74 6.70
N VAL A 74 -4.40 0.98 6.93
CA VAL A 74 -3.08 1.47 7.35
C VAL A 74 -2.09 1.11 6.25
N TRP A 75 -0.93 1.70 6.23
CA TRP A 75 0.02 1.50 5.12
C TRP A 75 1.41 1.13 5.60
N MET A 76 2.11 0.39 4.76
CA MET A 76 3.53 0.08 4.92
C MET A 76 4.32 0.76 3.82
N CYS A 77 5.47 1.32 4.18
CA CYS A 77 6.37 1.92 3.20
C CYS A 77 7.26 0.88 2.55
N ASN A 78 7.72 1.18 1.35
CA ASN A 78 8.75 0.43 0.65
C ASN A 78 9.97 1.32 0.46
N LEU A 79 11.13 0.73 0.19
CA LEU A 79 12.38 1.44 -0.04
C LEU A 79 13.05 0.89 -1.28
N ASP A 80 13.48 1.79 -2.15
CA ASP A 80 14.26 1.40 -3.32
C ASP A 80 15.71 1.09 -2.91
N GLU A 81 16.27 0.03 -3.46
CA GLU A 81 17.56 -0.52 -3.07
C GLU A 81 18.77 0.43 -3.27
N ASN A 82 18.62 1.40 -4.15
CA ASN A 82 19.74 2.21 -4.64
C ASN A 82 20.13 3.41 -3.76
N CYS A 83 19.65 3.47 -2.53
CA CYS A 83 19.84 4.63 -1.67
C CYS A 83 20.26 4.25 -0.26
N GLU A 84 21.23 3.34 -0.11
CA GLU A 84 21.69 2.86 1.20
C GLU A 84 22.10 3.99 2.15
N GLU A 85 22.72 5.03 1.64
CA GLU A 85 23.20 6.17 2.43
C GLU A 85 22.10 6.98 3.10
N THR A 86 20.86 6.88 2.61
CA THR A 86 19.74 7.67 3.10
C THR A 86 18.61 6.84 3.70
N ILE A 87 18.82 5.54 3.85
CA ILE A 87 17.78 4.62 4.34
C ILE A 87 17.25 5.05 5.69
N GLU A 88 18.11 5.35 6.63
CA GLU A 88 17.68 5.74 7.98
C GLU A 88 16.86 7.02 7.96
N GLU A 89 17.30 8.04 7.23
CA GLU A 89 16.59 9.31 7.12
C GLU A 89 15.22 9.12 6.47
N ARG A 90 15.16 8.32 5.40
CA ARG A 90 13.90 8.04 4.71
C ARG A 90 12.94 7.25 5.58
N LEU A 91 13.42 6.25 6.31
CA LEU A 91 12.61 5.50 7.25
C LEU A 91 12.03 6.38 8.35
N ARG A 92 12.83 7.27 8.90
CA ARG A 92 12.36 8.24 9.90
C ARG A 92 11.28 9.15 9.34
N GLU A 93 11.43 9.59 8.09
CA GLU A 93 10.43 10.43 7.44
C GLU A 93 9.13 9.66 7.19
N TYR A 94 9.21 8.42 6.70
CA TYR A 94 8.01 7.60 6.52
C TYR A 94 7.35 7.27 7.86
N GLN A 95 8.12 7.10 8.92
CA GLN A 95 7.58 6.93 10.26
C GLN A 95 6.79 8.17 10.70
N ARG A 96 7.32 9.36 10.46
CA ARG A 96 6.59 10.61 10.71
C ARG A 96 5.31 10.72 9.90
N GLN A 97 5.30 10.17 8.69
CA GLN A 97 4.13 10.14 7.82
C GLN A 97 3.10 9.07 8.21
N GLY A 98 3.41 8.23 9.18
CA GLY A 98 2.44 7.27 9.73
C GLY A 98 2.53 5.86 9.20
N THR A 99 3.64 5.47 8.57
CA THR A 99 3.82 4.06 8.18
C THR A 99 3.80 3.15 9.41
N VAL A 100 3.18 1.99 9.28
CA VAL A 100 3.14 1.01 10.38
C VAL A 100 4.24 -0.05 10.25
N GLY A 101 4.99 -0.04 9.17
CA GLY A 101 6.06 -1.00 8.94
C GLY A 101 6.71 -0.80 7.57
N ILE A 102 7.53 -1.76 7.20
CA ILE A 102 8.26 -1.78 5.93
C ILE A 102 7.90 -3.08 5.19
N GLY A 103 7.52 -2.98 3.95
CA GLY A 103 7.20 -4.12 3.09
C GLY A 103 6.62 -3.63 1.77
N GLU A 104 6.65 -4.37 0.74
CA GLU A 104 7.14 -5.73 0.59
C GLU A 104 8.57 -5.70 0.04
N PHE A 105 9.45 -6.57 0.54
CA PHE A 105 10.78 -6.74 -0.03
C PHE A 105 10.81 -7.96 -0.94
N MET A 106 11.17 -7.75 -2.19
CA MET A 106 11.48 -8.83 -3.12
C MET A 106 13.00 -8.93 -3.26
N ILE A 107 13.51 -10.07 -2.92
CA ILE A 107 14.94 -10.38 -2.99
C ILE A 107 15.20 -11.21 -4.25
#